data_6c28c93fcd81cdb48df66bfa2ec4686a
#
_entry.id   6c28c93fcd81cdb48df66bfa2ec4686a
#
_cell.length_a   1.000
_cell.length_b   1.000
_cell.length_c   1.000
_cell.angle_alpha   90.00
_cell.angle_beta   90.00
_cell.angle_gamma   90.00
#
_symmetry.space_group_name_H-M   'P 1'
#
loop_
_entity.id
_entity.type
_entity.pdbx_description
1 polymer ?
#
loop_
_entity_poly.entity_id
_entity_poly.type
_entity_poly.pdbx_seq_one_letter_code
_entity_poly.pdbx_strand_id
1 'polypeptide(L)'
;LIRTVFNKVLSECEKKNPARAILIDYPGFNLRLAKELKKRNIPVTYYISPQLWAWKEKRIDVIRGCVEQMLCIFPFEEDWYHQRGIKAVYVGHPFLDGQSQPMERYEFFEKHGISHDAIIVALMPGSRQQEVNRHLKTMLKTVEIINNEAEITVIIGKAPGVELPKNIQGKIFIESDIPEMALKYASLGIVSSGTISLLAAIFGIPSVVIYKMNPVTWMIAKA
;
A
#
# COMPACT_ATOMS: atom_id res chain seq x y z
N LEU A 1 -17.35 -10.19 15.17
CA LEU A 1 -17.21 -8.83 14.61
C LEU A 1 -17.48 -8.80 13.11
N ILE A 2 -16.72 -9.50 12.25
CA ILE A 2 -16.88 -9.47 10.78
C ILE A 2 -18.28 -9.91 10.34
N ARG A 3 -18.81 -11.01 10.90
CA ARG A 3 -20.16 -11.50 10.59
C ARG A 3 -21.26 -10.51 10.99
N THR A 4 -21.08 -9.81 12.09
CA THR A 4 -22.01 -8.76 12.56
C THR A 4 -22.05 -7.59 11.58
N VAL A 5 -20.89 -7.11 11.14
CA VAL A 5 -20.78 -6.05 10.13
C VAL A 5 -21.40 -6.49 8.81
N PHE A 6 -21.13 -7.72 8.35
CA PHE A 6 -21.70 -8.27 7.13
C PHE A 6 -23.22 -8.24 7.14
N ASN A 7 -23.85 -8.77 8.20
CA ASN A 7 -25.29 -8.79 8.35
C ASN A 7 -25.88 -7.36 8.45
N LYS A 8 -25.19 -6.44 9.13
CA LYS A 8 -25.63 -5.04 9.22
C LYS A 8 -25.64 -4.37 7.84
N VAL A 9 -24.59 -4.58 7.04
CA VAL A 9 -24.54 -4.03 5.66
C VAL A 9 -25.71 -4.56 4.83
N LEU A 10 -25.98 -5.87 4.86
CA LEU A 10 -27.11 -6.45 4.13
C LEU A 10 -28.45 -5.88 4.58
N SER A 11 -28.67 -5.78 5.89
CA SER A 11 -29.90 -5.17 6.44
C SER A 11 -30.08 -3.72 6.00
N GLU A 12 -29.01 -2.92 5.96
CA GLU A 12 -29.08 -1.55 5.46
C GLU A 12 -29.35 -1.49 3.96
N CYS A 13 -28.79 -2.41 3.18
CA CYS A 13 -29.09 -2.52 1.75
C CYS A 13 -30.58 -2.86 1.50
N GLU A 14 -31.16 -3.77 2.31
CA GLU A 14 -32.58 -4.12 2.21
C GLU A 14 -33.49 -2.94 2.55
N LYS A 15 -33.15 -2.15 3.57
CA LYS A 15 -33.91 -0.96 3.98
C LYS A 15 -33.82 0.18 2.97
N LYS A 16 -32.63 0.43 2.43
CA LYS A 16 -32.36 1.62 1.59
C LYS A 16 -32.52 1.37 0.11
N ASN A 17 -32.59 0.11 -0.30
CA ASN A 17 -32.70 -0.34 -1.70
C ASN A 17 -31.76 0.46 -2.66
N PRO A 18 -30.44 0.39 -2.46
CA PRO A 18 -29.51 1.19 -3.25
C PRO A 18 -29.55 0.77 -4.72
N ALA A 19 -29.48 1.74 -5.63
CA ALA A 19 -29.42 1.49 -7.07
C ALA A 19 -28.14 0.73 -7.50
N ARG A 20 -27.05 0.84 -6.72
CA ARG A 20 -25.76 0.19 -6.98
C ARG A 20 -24.93 0.14 -5.70
N ALA A 21 -24.12 -0.90 -5.57
CA ALA A 21 -23.10 -1.01 -4.53
C ALA A 21 -21.69 -0.85 -5.13
N ILE A 22 -20.87 -0.03 -4.50
CA ILE A 22 -19.43 0.08 -4.83
C ILE A 22 -18.65 -0.62 -3.72
N LEU A 23 -17.95 -1.70 -4.06
CA LEU A 23 -17.13 -2.47 -3.14
C LEU A 23 -15.66 -2.13 -3.37
N ILE A 24 -14.95 -1.75 -2.32
CA ILE A 24 -13.58 -1.28 -2.42
C ILE A 24 -12.66 -2.32 -1.79
N ASP A 25 -11.69 -2.85 -2.58
CA ASP A 25 -10.66 -3.79 -2.13
C ASP A 25 -11.19 -4.94 -1.25
N TYR A 26 -10.41 -5.44 -0.31
CA TYR A 26 -10.72 -6.47 0.69
C TYR A 26 -11.51 -7.69 0.15
N PRO A 27 -10.95 -8.45 -0.80
CA PRO A 27 -11.67 -9.46 -1.55
C PRO A 27 -12.21 -10.63 -0.71
N GLY A 28 -11.61 -10.87 0.47
CA GLY A 28 -12.08 -11.90 1.41
C GLY A 28 -13.49 -11.64 1.94
N PHE A 29 -13.86 -10.39 2.12
CA PHE A 29 -15.17 -9.94 2.58
C PHE A 29 -16.06 -9.53 1.40
N ASN A 30 -15.55 -8.67 0.54
CA ASN A 30 -16.35 -8.03 -0.51
C ASN A 30 -16.84 -9.00 -1.59
N LEU A 31 -16.10 -10.05 -1.95
CA LEU A 31 -16.61 -11.05 -2.89
C LEU A 31 -17.76 -11.90 -2.31
N ARG A 32 -17.78 -12.11 -0.99
CA ARG A 32 -18.93 -12.74 -0.33
C ARG A 32 -20.13 -11.80 -0.31
N LEU A 33 -19.90 -10.52 -0.03
CA LEU A 33 -20.93 -9.50 -0.05
C LEU A 33 -21.51 -9.33 -1.45
N ALA A 34 -20.70 -9.31 -2.49
CA ALA A 34 -21.14 -9.21 -3.89
C ALA A 34 -22.10 -10.33 -4.27
N LYS A 35 -21.87 -11.57 -3.81
CA LYS A 35 -22.81 -12.68 -4.03
C LYS A 35 -24.18 -12.42 -3.41
N GLU A 36 -24.22 -11.90 -2.19
CA GLU A 36 -25.47 -11.62 -1.49
C GLU A 36 -26.22 -10.42 -2.08
N LEU A 37 -25.47 -9.40 -2.54
CA LEU A 37 -26.04 -8.24 -3.26
C LEU A 37 -26.64 -8.67 -4.61
N LYS A 38 -25.96 -9.55 -5.34
CA LYS A 38 -26.51 -10.11 -6.61
C LYS A 38 -27.84 -10.84 -6.41
N LYS A 39 -28.00 -11.61 -5.32
CA LYS A 39 -29.27 -12.27 -4.98
C LYS A 39 -30.41 -11.26 -4.70
N ARG A 40 -30.07 -10.04 -4.33
CA ARG A 40 -30.98 -8.93 -4.05
C ARG A 40 -31.17 -8.00 -5.26
N ASN A 41 -30.65 -8.39 -6.43
CA ASN A 41 -30.67 -7.59 -7.65
C ASN A 41 -29.99 -6.22 -7.50
N ILE A 42 -29.05 -6.09 -6.59
CA ILE A 42 -28.24 -4.87 -6.43
C ILE A 42 -26.98 -5.01 -7.29
N PRO A 43 -26.80 -4.19 -8.34
CA PRO A 43 -25.63 -4.19 -9.19
C PRO A 43 -24.36 -3.86 -8.41
N VAL A 44 -23.26 -4.54 -8.71
CA VAL A 44 -21.98 -4.34 -8.01
C VAL A 44 -20.92 -3.79 -8.96
N THR A 45 -20.36 -2.65 -8.60
CA THR A 45 -19.09 -2.16 -9.13
C THR A 45 -17.98 -2.47 -8.11
N TYR A 46 -16.88 -3.03 -8.57
CA TYR A 46 -15.77 -3.37 -7.69
C TYR A 46 -14.57 -2.48 -8.00
N TYR A 47 -14.12 -1.70 -7.04
CA TYR A 47 -12.97 -0.80 -7.16
C TYR A 47 -11.76 -1.36 -6.42
N ILE A 48 -10.58 -1.21 -6.95
CA ILE A 48 -9.32 -1.84 -6.55
C ILE A 48 -9.46 -3.36 -6.72
N SER A 49 -9.25 -3.80 -7.94
CA SER A 49 -9.41 -5.20 -8.37
C SER A 49 -8.57 -6.16 -7.51
N PRO A 50 -9.12 -7.33 -7.15
CA PRO A 50 -8.31 -8.37 -6.54
C PRO A 50 -7.17 -8.82 -7.46
N GLN A 51 -5.96 -8.96 -6.93
CA GLN A 51 -4.78 -9.38 -7.70
C GLN A 51 -4.84 -10.88 -8.03
N LEU A 52 -5.88 -11.31 -8.76
CA LEU A 52 -6.10 -12.71 -9.12
C LEU A 52 -5.07 -13.23 -10.13
N TRP A 53 -4.43 -12.35 -10.86
CA TRP A 53 -3.30 -12.64 -11.73
C TRP A 53 -2.06 -13.16 -10.99
N ALA A 54 -1.94 -12.83 -9.69
CA ALA A 54 -0.84 -13.29 -8.85
C ALA A 54 -1.21 -14.54 -8.03
N TRP A 55 -2.47 -14.66 -7.57
CA TRP A 55 -2.89 -15.76 -6.70
C TRP A 55 -4.41 -15.91 -6.63
N LYS A 56 -4.89 -17.15 -6.37
CA LYS A 56 -6.32 -17.49 -6.24
C LYS A 56 -7.17 -17.14 -7.48
N GLU A 57 -6.65 -17.40 -8.66
CA GLU A 57 -7.32 -17.15 -9.94
C GLU A 57 -8.75 -17.76 -10.00
N LYS A 58 -9.00 -18.89 -9.34
CA LYS A 58 -10.34 -19.52 -9.24
C LYS A 58 -11.45 -18.58 -8.74
N ARG A 59 -11.11 -17.45 -8.10
CA ARG A 59 -12.10 -16.45 -7.69
C ARG A 59 -12.70 -15.68 -8.87
N ILE A 60 -12.13 -15.82 -10.04
CA ILE A 60 -12.63 -15.17 -11.27
C ILE A 60 -14.09 -15.53 -11.56
N ASP A 61 -14.49 -16.79 -11.31
CA ASP A 61 -15.86 -17.23 -11.54
C ASP A 61 -16.85 -16.53 -10.61
N VAL A 62 -16.43 -16.22 -9.38
CA VAL A 62 -17.24 -15.43 -8.45
C VAL A 62 -17.45 -14.01 -8.98
N ILE A 63 -16.38 -13.38 -9.46
CA ILE A 63 -16.44 -12.03 -10.01
C ILE A 63 -17.34 -12.01 -11.24
N ARG A 64 -17.15 -12.94 -12.18
CA ARG A 64 -18.00 -13.09 -13.38
C ARG A 64 -19.49 -13.22 -13.04
N GLY A 65 -19.80 -13.93 -11.96
CA GLY A 65 -21.19 -14.18 -11.55
C GLY A 65 -21.87 -13.03 -10.82
N CYS A 66 -21.11 -12.11 -10.18
CA CYS A 66 -21.73 -11.14 -9.27
C CYS A 66 -21.18 -9.70 -9.34
N VAL A 67 -20.14 -9.44 -10.13
CA VAL A 67 -19.62 -8.09 -10.36
C VAL A 67 -19.97 -7.64 -11.77
N GLU A 68 -20.63 -6.52 -11.89
CA GLU A 68 -21.08 -5.97 -13.18
C GLU A 68 -19.96 -5.18 -13.86
N GLN A 69 -19.16 -4.48 -13.07
CA GLN A 69 -18.03 -3.68 -13.55
C GLN A 69 -16.86 -3.74 -12.58
N MET A 70 -15.66 -3.95 -13.11
CA MET A 70 -14.41 -3.90 -12.37
C MET A 70 -13.68 -2.60 -12.68
N LEU A 71 -13.26 -1.86 -11.66
CA LEU A 71 -12.42 -0.68 -11.78
C LEU A 71 -11.01 -1.04 -11.31
N CYS A 72 -10.08 -1.12 -12.27
CA CYS A 72 -8.71 -1.55 -12.08
C CYS A 72 -7.79 -0.37 -11.79
N ILE A 73 -6.77 -0.59 -10.98
CA ILE A 73 -5.77 0.42 -10.62
C ILE A 73 -4.41 0.22 -11.30
N PHE A 74 -4.23 -0.92 -11.99
CA PHE A 74 -3.07 -1.16 -12.84
C PHE A 74 -3.50 -1.33 -14.30
N PRO A 75 -2.78 -0.73 -15.28
CA PRO A 75 -3.18 -0.76 -16.68
C PRO A 75 -3.38 -2.17 -17.25
N PHE A 76 -2.47 -3.09 -16.92
CA PHE A 76 -2.50 -4.47 -17.44
C PHE A 76 -3.68 -5.32 -16.91
N GLU A 77 -4.31 -4.90 -15.80
CA GLU A 77 -5.43 -5.64 -15.20
C GLU A 77 -6.70 -5.54 -16.07
N GLU A 78 -6.88 -4.44 -16.79
CA GLU A 78 -8.02 -4.26 -17.69
C GLU A 78 -8.06 -5.36 -18.74
N ASP A 79 -6.96 -5.55 -19.47
CA ASP A 79 -6.84 -6.62 -20.49
C ASP A 79 -6.94 -8.01 -19.86
N TRP A 80 -6.32 -8.19 -18.69
CA TRP A 80 -6.35 -9.47 -17.99
C TRP A 80 -7.78 -9.91 -17.61
N TYR A 81 -8.62 -8.97 -17.16
CA TYR A 81 -10.02 -9.21 -16.84
C TYR A 81 -10.88 -9.35 -18.10
N HIS A 82 -10.65 -8.56 -19.15
CA HIS A 82 -11.36 -8.66 -20.42
C HIS A 82 -11.18 -10.03 -21.07
N GLN A 83 -9.96 -10.57 -21.09
CA GLN A 83 -9.67 -11.92 -21.59
C GLN A 83 -10.45 -13.02 -20.84
N ARG A 84 -10.96 -12.73 -19.65
CA ARG A 84 -11.76 -13.63 -18.82
C ARG A 84 -13.25 -13.32 -18.81
N GLY A 85 -13.70 -12.48 -19.75
CA GLY A 85 -15.11 -12.12 -19.94
C GLY A 85 -15.68 -11.21 -18.85
N ILE A 86 -14.85 -10.41 -18.20
CA ILE A 86 -15.26 -9.45 -17.17
C ILE A 86 -15.11 -8.04 -17.72
N LYS A 87 -16.17 -7.22 -17.58
CA LYS A 87 -16.13 -5.80 -17.92
C LYS A 87 -15.24 -5.08 -16.94
N ALA A 88 -14.06 -4.65 -17.37
CA ALA A 88 -13.10 -3.93 -16.58
C ALA A 88 -12.75 -2.59 -17.23
N VAL A 89 -12.33 -1.63 -16.41
CA VAL A 89 -11.83 -0.31 -16.86
C VAL A 89 -10.67 0.09 -15.96
N TYR A 90 -9.56 0.48 -16.56
CA TYR A 90 -8.47 1.11 -15.84
C TYR A 90 -8.85 2.55 -15.48
N VAL A 91 -8.82 2.88 -14.20
CA VAL A 91 -9.23 4.18 -13.68
C VAL A 91 -8.08 4.97 -13.03
N GLY A 92 -6.85 4.48 -13.14
CA GLY A 92 -5.70 5.07 -12.47
C GLY A 92 -5.52 4.55 -11.04
N HIS A 93 -4.34 4.83 -10.48
CA HIS A 93 -4.04 4.45 -9.11
C HIS A 93 -4.36 5.60 -8.15
N PRO A 94 -5.08 5.38 -7.03
CA PRO A 94 -5.52 6.44 -6.12
C PRO A 94 -4.37 7.27 -5.51
N PHE A 95 -3.16 6.73 -5.47
CA PHE A 95 -1.99 7.50 -5.03
C PHE A 95 -1.56 8.59 -6.00
N LEU A 96 -1.99 8.54 -7.25
CA LEU A 96 -1.70 9.60 -8.23
C LEU A 96 -2.65 10.80 -8.04
N ASP A 97 -3.87 10.54 -7.56
CA ASP A 97 -4.91 11.57 -7.39
C ASP A 97 -4.82 12.27 -6.02
N GLY A 98 -4.32 11.57 -5.01
CA GLY A 98 -4.42 11.96 -3.59
C GLY A 98 -3.25 12.80 -3.05
N GLN A 99 -2.37 13.33 -3.89
CA GLN A 99 -1.31 14.24 -3.41
C GLN A 99 -1.89 15.63 -3.15
N SER A 100 -2.61 15.77 -2.03
CA SER A 100 -2.89 17.07 -1.41
C SER A 100 -1.57 17.81 -1.29
N GLN A 101 -1.49 18.98 -1.88
CA GLN A 101 -0.35 19.88 -2.00
C GLN A 101 0.96 19.33 -1.41
N PRO A 102 1.80 18.68 -2.21
CA PRO A 102 3.03 18.15 -1.69
C PRO A 102 3.86 19.34 -1.20
N MET A 103 4.35 19.25 0.05
CA MET A 103 5.36 20.17 0.53
C MET A 103 6.46 20.25 -0.53
N GLU A 104 6.84 21.45 -0.93
CA GLU A 104 7.89 21.63 -1.93
C GLU A 104 9.24 21.15 -1.39
N ARG A 105 10.14 20.75 -2.31
CA ARG A 105 11.46 20.23 -1.92
C ARG A 105 12.20 21.18 -0.99
N TYR A 106 12.18 22.47 -1.30
CA TYR A 106 12.83 23.50 -0.49
C TYR A 106 12.28 23.53 0.93
N GLU A 107 10.97 23.56 1.10
CA GLU A 107 10.30 23.57 2.42
C GLU A 107 10.62 22.34 3.24
N PHE A 108 10.69 21.17 2.59
CA PHE A 108 11.05 19.92 3.23
C PHE A 108 12.48 19.93 3.77
N PHE A 109 13.42 20.46 2.97
CA PHE A 109 14.83 20.53 3.36
C PHE A 109 15.03 21.55 4.50
N GLU A 110 14.38 22.71 4.44
CA GLU A 110 14.39 23.71 5.50
C GLU A 110 13.79 23.17 6.80
N LYS A 111 12.63 22.50 6.73
CA LYS A 111 11.95 21.88 7.88
C LYS A 111 12.89 20.96 8.68
N HIS A 112 13.72 20.21 7.98
CA HIS A 112 14.63 19.24 8.59
C HIS A 112 16.05 19.79 8.81
N GLY A 113 16.37 20.98 8.35
CA GLY A 113 17.73 21.53 8.38
C GLY A 113 18.72 20.66 7.57
N ILE A 114 18.27 20.13 6.42
CA ILE A 114 19.04 19.28 5.51
C ILE A 114 19.65 20.17 4.42
N SER A 115 20.94 19.96 4.10
CA SER A 115 21.58 20.63 2.98
C SER A 115 20.94 20.23 1.65
N HIS A 116 20.78 21.18 0.72
CA HIS A 116 20.21 20.94 -0.60
C HIS A 116 21.04 19.97 -1.46
N ASP A 117 22.33 19.83 -1.17
CA ASP A 117 23.27 18.95 -1.86
C ASP A 117 23.40 17.57 -1.17
N ALA A 118 22.64 17.33 -0.08
CA ALA A 118 22.73 16.10 0.67
C ALA A 118 22.25 14.90 -0.15
N ILE A 119 23.01 13.79 -0.07
CA ILE A 119 22.57 12.49 -0.57
C ILE A 119 21.64 11.89 0.49
N ILE A 120 20.36 11.86 0.22
CA ILE A 120 19.36 11.38 1.18
C ILE A 120 19.07 9.90 0.94
N VAL A 121 19.20 9.10 2.00
CA VAL A 121 18.71 7.73 2.05
C VAL A 121 17.45 7.66 2.91
N ALA A 122 16.32 7.37 2.29
CA ALA A 122 15.04 7.21 2.99
C ALA A 122 14.88 5.79 3.51
N LEU A 123 14.51 5.66 4.78
CA LEU A 123 14.13 4.40 5.41
C LEU A 123 12.62 4.36 5.61
N MET A 124 11.94 3.40 4.97
CA MET A 124 10.51 3.20 5.07
C MET A 124 10.21 1.81 5.68
N PRO A 125 10.30 1.68 7.02
CA PRO A 125 10.33 0.37 7.67
C PRO A 125 8.98 -0.37 7.68
N GLY A 126 7.90 0.34 7.36
CA GLY A 126 6.54 -0.21 7.30
C GLY A 126 5.51 0.66 8.01
N SER A 127 4.24 0.33 7.79
CA SER A 127 3.09 1.05 8.35
C SER A 127 2.53 0.38 9.62
N ARG A 128 3.05 -0.77 10.01
CA ARG A 128 2.63 -1.51 11.21
C ARG A 128 3.79 -1.69 12.16
N GLN A 129 3.53 -1.62 13.47
CA GLN A 129 4.57 -1.79 14.50
C GLN A 129 5.39 -3.08 14.33
N GLN A 130 4.75 -4.18 13.96
CA GLN A 130 5.44 -5.45 13.73
C GLN A 130 6.42 -5.41 12.54
N GLU A 131 6.09 -4.66 11.51
CA GLU A 131 6.96 -4.46 10.34
C GLU A 131 8.18 -3.64 10.75
N VAL A 132 7.96 -2.52 11.43
CA VAL A 132 9.03 -1.66 11.94
C VAL A 132 9.98 -2.42 12.85
N ASN A 133 9.46 -3.18 13.80
CA ASN A 133 10.28 -3.98 14.72
C ASN A 133 11.16 -5.02 13.99
N ARG A 134 10.74 -5.49 12.82
CA ARG A 134 11.49 -6.48 12.03
C ARG A 134 12.50 -5.85 11.08
N HIS A 135 12.13 -4.73 10.46
CA HIS A 135 12.91 -4.14 9.36
C HIS A 135 13.91 -3.09 9.83
N LEU A 136 13.50 -2.21 10.76
CA LEU A 136 14.26 -1.02 11.11
C LEU A 136 15.69 -1.31 11.55
N LYS A 137 15.88 -2.33 12.39
CA LYS A 137 17.25 -2.72 12.84
C LYS A 137 18.16 -3.08 11.67
N THR A 138 17.64 -3.77 10.65
CA THR A 138 18.42 -4.14 9.47
C THR A 138 18.70 -2.89 8.62
N MET A 139 17.72 -2.02 8.43
CA MET A 139 17.88 -0.76 7.69
C MET A 139 18.94 0.14 8.34
N LEU A 140 18.89 0.30 9.66
CA LEU A 140 19.87 1.12 10.40
C LEU A 140 21.30 0.58 10.25
N LYS A 141 21.49 -0.74 10.34
CA LYS A 141 22.81 -1.33 10.09
C LYS A 141 23.28 -1.14 8.66
N THR A 142 22.38 -1.18 7.70
CA THR A 142 22.74 -0.96 6.29
C THR A 142 23.20 0.47 6.06
N VAL A 143 22.52 1.47 6.60
CA VAL A 143 22.95 2.88 6.44
C VAL A 143 24.22 3.18 7.22
N GLU A 144 24.49 2.51 8.33
CA GLU A 144 25.76 2.59 9.04
C GLU A 144 26.92 2.11 8.14
N ILE A 145 26.75 1.00 7.43
CA ILE A 145 27.74 0.50 6.48
C ILE A 145 27.94 1.49 5.32
N ILE A 146 26.84 1.98 4.73
CA ILE A 146 26.93 2.96 3.63
C ILE A 146 27.65 4.24 4.07
N ASN A 147 27.37 4.72 5.29
CA ASN A 147 27.95 5.96 5.80
C ASN A 147 29.48 5.86 6.08
N ASN A 148 30.02 4.65 6.15
CA ASN A 148 31.46 4.44 6.20
C ASN A 148 32.16 4.65 4.84
N GLU A 149 31.40 4.54 3.74
CA GLU A 149 31.90 4.65 2.37
C GLU A 149 31.53 5.98 1.70
N ALA A 150 30.40 6.58 2.09
CA ALA A 150 29.89 7.83 1.54
C ALA A 150 29.14 8.63 2.60
N GLU A 151 29.33 9.94 2.62
CA GLU A 151 28.55 10.82 3.50
C GLU A 151 27.09 10.87 3.03
N ILE A 152 26.18 10.34 3.86
CA ILE A 152 24.76 10.30 3.57
C ILE A 152 23.96 10.96 4.68
N THR A 153 22.81 11.52 4.31
CA THR A 153 21.77 11.97 5.24
C THR A 153 20.66 10.93 5.31
N VAL A 154 20.36 10.45 6.49
CA VAL A 154 19.34 9.41 6.70
C VAL A 154 18.06 10.04 7.19
N ILE A 155 16.93 9.70 6.55
CA ILE A 155 15.61 10.12 7.00
C ILE A 155 14.67 8.91 7.10
N ILE A 156 13.93 8.82 8.21
CA ILE A 156 12.92 7.78 8.43
C ILE A 156 11.54 8.36 8.19
N GLY A 157 10.79 7.81 7.25
CA GLY A 157 9.35 8.06 7.12
C GLY A 157 8.59 7.23 8.16
N LYS A 158 8.04 7.91 9.17
CA LYS A 158 7.34 7.30 10.30
C LYS A 158 5.84 7.31 10.05
N ALA A 159 5.26 6.14 9.82
CA ALA A 159 3.81 6.02 9.65
C ALA A 159 3.04 6.39 10.92
N PRO A 160 1.80 6.91 10.81
CA PRO A 160 0.93 7.18 11.96
C PRO A 160 0.72 5.95 12.83
N GLY A 161 0.73 6.15 14.15
CA GLY A 161 0.51 5.07 15.14
C GLY A 161 1.66 4.08 15.31
N VAL A 162 2.81 4.33 14.67
CA VAL A 162 4.03 3.53 14.84
C VAL A 162 4.98 4.24 15.82
N GLU A 163 5.64 3.47 16.68
CA GLU A 163 6.67 3.96 17.58
C GLU A 163 8.05 3.54 17.09
N LEU A 164 8.99 4.48 17.11
CA LEU A 164 10.40 4.22 16.84
C LEU A 164 11.17 4.04 18.15
N PRO A 165 12.28 3.28 18.17
CA PRO A 165 13.14 3.19 19.33
C PRO A 165 13.65 4.57 19.77
N LYS A 166 13.69 4.82 21.07
CA LYS A 166 14.15 6.12 21.62
C LYS A 166 15.63 6.39 21.39
N ASN A 167 16.45 5.35 21.26
CA ASN A 167 17.91 5.43 21.15
C ASN A 167 18.38 5.04 19.74
N ILE A 168 17.93 5.76 18.72
CA ILE A 168 18.49 5.60 17.36
C ILE A 168 19.81 6.37 17.35
N GLN A 169 20.92 5.68 17.06
CA GLN A 169 22.24 6.29 16.99
C GLN A 169 22.47 6.97 15.63
N GLY A 170 23.28 8.04 15.62
CA GLY A 170 23.61 8.80 14.43
C GLY A 170 22.69 9.99 14.17
N LYS A 171 23.04 10.82 13.19
CA LYS A 171 22.25 11.95 12.73
C LYS A 171 21.15 11.45 11.79
N ILE A 172 19.99 11.11 12.35
CA ILE A 172 18.85 10.57 11.62
C ILE A 172 17.66 11.50 11.80
N PHE A 173 17.09 11.94 10.70
CA PHE A 173 15.88 12.75 10.67
C PHE A 173 14.63 11.86 10.67
N ILE A 174 13.52 12.37 11.17
CA ILE A 174 12.25 11.65 11.21
C ILE A 174 11.18 12.53 10.58
N GLU A 175 10.54 12.04 9.52
CA GLU A 175 9.36 12.66 8.94
C GLU A 175 8.12 11.89 9.37
N SER A 176 7.25 12.54 10.14
CA SER A 176 6.03 11.94 10.70
C SER A 176 4.72 12.61 10.27
N ASP A 177 4.79 13.83 9.72
CA ASP A 177 3.60 14.56 9.29
C ASP A 177 3.11 14.01 7.94
N ILE A 178 4.04 13.88 6.99
CA ILE A 178 3.80 13.33 5.66
C ILE A 178 4.93 12.32 5.35
N PRO A 179 4.87 11.10 5.91
CA PRO A 179 5.98 10.14 5.87
C PRO A 179 6.53 9.84 4.47
N GLU A 180 5.68 9.88 3.45
CA GLU A 180 6.05 9.67 2.06
C GLU A 180 6.97 10.76 1.48
N MET A 181 7.01 11.96 2.07
CA MET A 181 7.94 13.01 1.64
C MET A 181 9.39 12.63 1.90
N ALA A 182 9.65 11.84 2.94
CA ALA A 182 10.99 11.28 3.18
C ALA A 182 11.48 10.49 1.95
N LEU A 183 10.59 9.73 1.31
CA LEU A 183 10.90 8.95 0.12
C LEU A 183 10.92 9.82 -1.14
N LYS A 184 9.97 10.73 -1.29
CA LYS A 184 9.82 11.58 -2.49
C LYS A 184 11.07 12.38 -2.81
N TYR A 185 11.77 12.84 -1.78
CA TYR A 185 12.96 13.68 -1.94
C TYR A 185 14.28 12.94 -1.68
N ALA A 186 14.23 11.63 -1.53
CA ALA A 186 15.41 10.80 -1.36
C ALA A 186 16.17 10.57 -2.67
N SER A 187 17.47 10.34 -2.55
CA SER A 187 18.31 9.82 -3.63
C SER A 187 18.18 8.31 -3.77
N LEU A 188 17.91 7.62 -2.65
CA LEU A 188 17.71 6.17 -2.55
C LEU A 188 16.71 5.83 -1.45
N GLY A 189 15.85 4.84 -1.70
CA GLY A 189 14.93 4.28 -0.71
C GLY A 189 15.35 2.89 -0.23
N ILE A 190 15.29 2.63 1.08
CA ILE A 190 15.23 1.27 1.64
C ILE A 190 13.84 1.10 2.18
N VAL A 191 13.01 0.32 1.48
CA VAL A 191 11.57 0.29 1.71
C VAL A 191 11.09 -1.11 2.08
N SER A 192 10.10 -1.19 2.95
CA SER A 192 9.38 -2.45 3.19
C SER A 192 8.53 -2.83 1.97
N SER A 193 8.35 -4.14 1.73
CA SER A 193 7.43 -4.59 0.69
C SER A 193 5.99 -4.19 1.02
N GLY A 194 5.27 -3.64 0.04
CA GLY A 194 3.90 -3.19 0.16
C GLY A 194 3.65 -1.90 -0.63
N THR A 195 2.68 -1.13 -0.19
CA THR A 195 2.25 0.14 -0.79
C THR A 195 3.41 1.13 -1.01
N ILE A 196 4.37 1.18 -0.10
CA ILE A 196 5.47 2.12 -0.17
C ILE A 196 6.46 1.80 -1.32
N SER A 197 6.59 0.54 -1.70
CA SER A 197 7.41 0.17 -2.85
C SER A 197 6.81 0.65 -4.18
N LEU A 198 5.48 0.72 -4.26
CA LEU A 198 4.79 1.32 -5.40
C LEU A 198 4.96 2.85 -5.42
N LEU A 199 4.87 3.50 -4.26
CA LEU A 199 5.15 4.95 -4.16
C LEU A 199 6.58 5.28 -4.58
N ALA A 200 7.56 4.45 -4.23
CA ALA A 200 8.94 4.61 -4.70
C ALA A 200 9.02 4.62 -6.23
N ALA A 201 8.33 3.69 -6.88
CA ALA A 201 8.27 3.63 -8.34
C ALA A 201 7.55 4.85 -8.95
N ILE A 202 6.44 5.31 -8.34
CA ILE A 202 5.70 6.51 -8.78
C ILE A 202 6.57 7.77 -8.66
N PHE A 203 7.34 7.90 -7.59
CA PHE A 203 8.26 9.04 -7.39
C PHE A 203 9.54 8.92 -8.23
N GLY A 204 9.77 7.79 -8.90
CA GLY A 204 10.99 7.53 -9.66
C GLY A 204 12.24 7.35 -8.78
N ILE A 205 12.07 6.98 -7.51
CA ILE A 205 13.16 6.82 -6.56
C ILE A 205 13.73 5.39 -6.63
N PRO A 206 15.02 5.24 -6.97
CA PRO A 206 15.70 3.95 -6.87
C PRO A 206 15.55 3.37 -5.47
N SER A 207 15.14 2.11 -5.36
CA SER A 207 14.84 1.57 -4.03
C SER A 207 15.20 0.10 -3.91
N VAL A 208 15.70 -0.26 -2.72
CA VAL A 208 15.86 -1.65 -2.28
C VAL A 208 14.66 -2.05 -1.46
N VAL A 209 13.91 -3.04 -1.95
CA VAL A 209 12.73 -3.55 -1.24
C VAL A 209 13.16 -4.68 -0.32
N ILE A 210 12.83 -4.56 0.97
CA ILE A 210 13.10 -5.60 1.96
C ILE A 210 11.80 -6.17 2.50
N TYR A 211 11.81 -7.47 2.79
CA TYR A 211 10.69 -8.15 3.44
C TYR A 211 11.19 -9.26 4.36
N LYS A 212 10.93 -9.13 5.65
CA LYS A 212 11.29 -10.11 6.66
C LYS A 212 10.04 -10.73 7.25
N MET A 213 9.76 -11.98 6.88
CA MET A 213 8.62 -12.73 7.39
C MET A 213 8.89 -13.30 8.79
N ASN A 214 7.80 -13.55 9.53
CA ASN A 214 7.88 -14.42 10.69
C ASN A 214 8.22 -15.86 10.23
N PRO A 215 9.13 -16.58 10.90
CA PRO A 215 9.49 -17.96 10.54
C PRO A 215 8.29 -18.89 10.38
N VAL A 216 7.28 -18.77 11.25
CA VAL A 216 6.04 -19.57 11.15
C VAL A 216 5.27 -19.27 9.88
N THR A 217 5.13 -17.99 9.53
CA THR A 217 4.46 -17.58 8.29
C THR A 217 5.23 -18.04 7.05
N TRP A 218 6.56 -18.03 7.12
CA TRP A 218 7.42 -18.51 6.05
C TRP A 218 7.25 -20.03 5.83
N MET A 219 7.18 -20.82 6.90
CA MET A 219 6.92 -22.26 6.82
C MET A 219 5.57 -22.57 6.16
N ILE A 220 4.52 -21.81 6.51
CA ILE A 220 3.17 -21.99 5.92
C ILE A 220 3.15 -21.56 4.45
N ALA A 221 3.90 -20.54 4.07
CA ALA A 221 3.95 -20.06 2.69
C ALA A 221 4.77 -20.98 1.76
N LYS A 222 5.66 -21.81 2.34
CA LYS A 222 6.50 -22.77 1.60
C LYS A 222 5.83 -24.14 1.42
N ALA A 223 4.78 -24.43 2.21
CA ALA A 223 3.99 -25.67 2.13
C ALA A 223 2.84 -25.53 1.12
#